data_c4c9a45c7fee36cc3214a7956bf906d6
#
_entry.id   c4c9a45c7fee36cc3214a7956bf906d6
#
_cell.length_a   1.000
_cell.length_b   1.000
_cell.length_c   1.000
_cell.angle_alpha   90.00
_cell.angle_beta   90.00
_cell.angle_gamma   90.00
#
_symmetry.space_group_name_H-M   'P 1'
#
loop_
_entity.id
_entity.type
_entity.pdbx_description
1 polymer ?
#
loop_
_entity_poly.entity_id
_entity_poly.type
_entity_poly.pdbx_seq_one_letter_code
_entity_poly.pdbx_strand_id
1 'polypeptide(L)'
;MTNMIFLLFFRFNQLRTWYMFHIRYPWVKYEGFVRVMKGTGFAQNMDVRIGHNVQFGDYCNVASNVYFGNNILMAGRVCFVGRQDHTFSTPGKTIWSGERGDNGITIIEDDVWIGTAAIIMSGVTIGRGSIVAAGSVVTKDIPSCEIWGGVPARKIRDRFETEEEKKYHICHANFK
;
A
#
# COMPACT_ATOMS: atom_id res chain seq x y z
N MET A 1 29.39 -15.79 -10.87
CA MET A 1 28.09 -16.23 -11.41
C MET A 1 26.91 -15.53 -10.75
N THR A 2 26.89 -15.30 -9.46
CA THR A 2 25.79 -14.69 -8.69
C THR A 2 25.42 -13.26 -9.15
N ASN A 3 26.39 -12.43 -9.51
CA ASN A 3 26.12 -11.04 -9.94
C ASN A 3 25.42 -10.93 -11.31
N MET A 4 25.70 -11.84 -12.24
CA MET A 4 25.09 -11.81 -13.58
C MET A 4 23.62 -12.24 -13.55
N ILE A 5 23.29 -13.26 -12.76
CA ILE A 5 21.91 -13.72 -12.58
C ILE A 5 21.07 -12.65 -11.90
N PHE A 6 21.61 -12.00 -10.85
CA PHE A 6 20.95 -10.88 -10.19
C PHE A 6 20.67 -9.72 -11.15
N LEU A 7 21.65 -9.37 -11.99
CA LEU A 7 21.51 -8.30 -12.98
C LEU A 7 20.41 -8.61 -14.02
N LEU A 8 20.32 -9.88 -14.46
CA LEU A 8 19.28 -10.32 -15.39
C LEU A 8 17.88 -10.22 -14.76
N PHE A 9 17.70 -10.69 -13.53
CA PHE A 9 16.42 -10.54 -12.81
C PHE A 9 16.05 -9.08 -12.56
N PHE A 10 17.02 -8.24 -12.25
CA PHE A 10 16.80 -6.80 -12.07
C PHE A 10 16.32 -6.15 -13.37
N ARG A 11 16.98 -6.42 -14.50
CA ARG A 11 16.59 -5.92 -15.83
C ARG A 11 15.23 -6.43 -16.26
N PHE A 12 14.96 -7.71 -16.03
CA PHE A 12 13.64 -8.29 -16.32
C PHE A 12 12.54 -7.59 -15.50
N ASN A 13 12.79 -7.36 -14.22
CA ASN A 13 11.83 -6.63 -13.39
C ASN A 13 11.59 -5.19 -13.89
N GLN A 14 12.62 -4.48 -14.31
CA GLN A 14 12.49 -3.13 -14.88
C GLN A 14 11.61 -3.14 -16.14
N LEU A 15 11.86 -4.06 -17.09
CA LEU A 15 11.07 -4.19 -18.31
C LEU A 15 9.61 -4.53 -18.01
N ARG A 16 9.38 -5.46 -17.08
CA ARG A 16 8.03 -5.82 -16.66
C ARG A 16 7.29 -4.66 -16.02
N THR A 17 7.92 -3.91 -15.12
CA THR A 17 7.33 -2.74 -14.46
C THR A 17 7.03 -1.65 -15.48
N TRP A 18 7.95 -1.41 -16.42
CA TRP A 18 7.72 -0.49 -17.53
C TRP A 18 6.48 -0.87 -18.34
N TYR A 19 6.38 -2.15 -18.78
CA TYR A 19 5.22 -2.65 -19.52
C TYR A 19 3.92 -2.47 -18.72
N MET A 20 3.95 -2.80 -17.44
CA MET A 20 2.76 -2.69 -16.59
C MET A 20 2.25 -1.26 -16.49
N PHE A 21 3.12 -0.29 -16.28
CA PHE A 21 2.70 1.08 -16.00
C PHE A 21 2.66 2.00 -17.24
N HIS A 22 3.21 1.57 -18.39
CA HIS A 22 3.04 2.32 -19.63
C HIS A 22 1.99 1.73 -20.57
N ILE A 23 1.73 0.43 -20.47
CA ILE A 23 0.82 -0.27 -21.39
C ILE A 23 -0.45 -0.76 -20.69
N ARG A 24 -0.31 -1.53 -19.58
CA ARG A 24 -1.44 -2.18 -18.94
C ARG A 24 -2.19 -1.26 -17.96
N TYR A 25 -1.49 -0.43 -17.21
CA TYR A 25 -2.02 0.49 -16.20
C TYR A 25 -1.45 1.91 -16.37
N PRO A 26 -1.67 2.58 -17.50
CA PRO A 26 -1.03 3.86 -17.83
C PRO A 26 -1.47 5.04 -16.93
N TRP A 27 -2.49 4.85 -16.12
CA TRP A 27 -2.92 5.84 -15.12
C TRP A 27 -2.13 5.79 -13.82
N VAL A 28 -1.33 4.72 -13.58
CA VAL A 28 -0.47 4.61 -12.40
C VAL A 28 0.81 5.39 -12.64
N LYS A 29 1.11 6.35 -11.75
CA LYS A 29 2.36 7.11 -11.75
C LYS A 29 3.35 6.45 -10.81
N TYR A 30 4.61 6.35 -11.20
CA TYR A 30 5.64 5.76 -10.35
C TYR A 30 6.99 6.45 -10.51
N GLU A 31 7.80 6.39 -9.45
CA GLU A 31 9.14 6.93 -9.39
C GLU A 31 10.14 5.83 -9.01
N GLY A 32 11.24 5.72 -9.75
CA GLY A 32 12.34 4.81 -9.46
C GLY A 32 11.99 3.32 -9.53
N PHE A 33 12.51 2.54 -8.59
CA PHE A 33 12.42 1.08 -8.62
C PHE A 33 11.11 0.58 -7.99
N VAL A 34 10.31 -0.12 -8.78
CA VAL A 34 9.06 -0.77 -8.31
C VAL A 34 9.06 -2.23 -8.74
N ARG A 35 8.72 -3.12 -7.82
CA ARG A 35 8.54 -4.54 -8.08
C ARG A 35 7.07 -4.92 -7.94
N VAL A 36 6.47 -5.39 -9.02
CA VAL A 36 5.08 -5.87 -9.03
C VAL A 36 5.08 -7.37 -9.26
N MET A 37 4.62 -8.15 -8.29
CA MET A 37 4.57 -9.60 -8.39
C MET A 37 3.37 -10.09 -9.18
N LYS A 38 3.26 -11.42 -9.37
CA LYS A 38 2.23 -12.07 -10.18
C LYS A 38 0.81 -11.74 -9.69
N GLY A 39 -0.10 -11.49 -10.63
CA GLY A 39 -1.53 -11.33 -10.33
C GLY A 39 -1.93 -10.03 -9.63
N THR A 40 -0.98 -9.12 -9.37
CA THR A 40 -1.28 -7.81 -8.82
C THR A 40 -1.99 -6.95 -9.86
N GLY A 41 -3.07 -6.27 -9.44
CA GLY A 41 -3.92 -5.43 -10.27
C GLY A 41 -4.15 -4.03 -9.69
N PHE A 42 -4.43 -3.09 -10.61
CA PHE A 42 -4.77 -1.71 -10.28
C PHE A 42 -6.09 -1.37 -10.98
N ALA A 43 -7.10 -0.97 -10.22
CA ALA A 43 -8.40 -0.62 -10.77
C ALA A 43 -8.31 0.64 -11.66
N GLN A 44 -9.18 0.72 -12.66
CA GLN A 44 -9.28 1.90 -13.53
C GLN A 44 -9.83 3.10 -12.77
N ASN A 45 -9.49 4.30 -13.25
CA ASN A 45 -9.97 5.60 -12.72
C ASN A 45 -9.54 5.88 -11.27
N MET A 46 -8.47 5.24 -10.80
CA MET A 46 -7.86 5.52 -9.51
C MET A 46 -6.60 6.37 -9.68
N ASP A 47 -6.40 7.39 -8.82
CA ASP A 47 -5.14 8.12 -8.72
C ASP A 47 -4.18 7.30 -7.84
N VAL A 48 -3.26 6.59 -8.50
CA VAL A 48 -2.25 5.77 -7.83
C VAL A 48 -0.87 6.35 -8.12
N ARG A 49 -0.15 6.69 -7.05
CA ARG A 49 1.23 7.21 -7.12
C ARG A 49 2.13 6.32 -6.29
N ILE A 50 3.27 5.96 -6.84
CA ILE A 50 4.19 5.00 -6.23
C ILE A 50 5.59 5.61 -6.22
N GLY A 51 6.19 5.71 -5.04
CA GLY A 51 7.55 6.19 -4.86
C GLY A 51 8.61 5.16 -5.26
N HIS A 52 9.81 5.33 -4.72
CA HIS A 52 10.96 4.48 -4.99
C HIS A 52 11.00 3.26 -4.06
N ASN A 53 11.51 2.13 -4.57
CA ASN A 53 11.72 0.89 -3.81
C ASN A 53 10.43 0.33 -3.17
N VAL A 54 9.37 0.21 -3.98
CA VAL A 54 8.08 -0.32 -3.53
C VAL A 54 7.86 -1.71 -4.11
N GLN A 55 7.56 -2.69 -3.24
CA GLN A 55 7.24 -4.05 -3.64
C GLN A 55 5.78 -4.38 -3.38
N PHE A 56 5.08 -4.80 -4.43
CA PHE A 56 3.76 -5.45 -4.36
C PHE A 56 3.96 -6.96 -4.43
N GLY A 57 3.54 -7.68 -3.40
CA GLY A 57 3.53 -9.15 -3.39
C GLY A 57 2.52 -9.73 -4.38
N ASP A 58 2.43 -11.06 -4.43
CA ASP A 58 1.52 -11.74 -5.34
C ASP A 58 0.05 -11.42 -5.04
N TYR A 59 -0.73 -11.21 -6.10
CA TYR A 59 -2.18 -11.03 -6.03
C TYR A 59 -2.63 -9.84 -5.17
N CYS A 60 -1.83 -8.78 -5.06
CA CYS A 60 -2.28 -7.54 -4.45
C CYS A 60 -3.32 -6.86 -5.35
N ASN A 61 -4.26 -6.13 -4.76
CA ASN A 61 -5.28 -5.38 -5.48
C ASN A 61 -5.36 -3.93 -4.97
N VAL A 62 -5.21 -2.97 -5.86
CA VAL A 62 -5.33 -1.54 -5.56
C VAL A 62 -6.60 -1.03 -6.24
N ALA A 63 -7.69 -0.92 -5.48
CA ALA A 63 -9.00 -0.50 -5.95
C ALA A 63 -9.50 0.79 -5.27
N SER A 64 -8.57 1.65 -4.85
CA SER A 64 -8.84 2.99 -4.31
C SER A 64 -7.73 3.96 -4.69
N ASN A 65 -7.90 5.26 -4.43
CA ASN A 65 -6.84 6.25 -4.59
C ASN A 65 -5.77 6.04 -3.51
N VAL A 66 -4.52 5.82 -3.92
CA VAL A 66 -3.43 5.51 -2.98
C VAL A 66 -2.13 6.19 -3.40
N TYR A 67 -1.49 6.87 -2.45
CA TYR A 67 -0.14 7.40 -2.58
C TYR A 67 0.81 6.59 -1.72
N PHE A 68 1.74 5.92 -2.36
CA PHE A 68 2.80 5.15 -1.73
C PHE A 68 4.09 5.97 -1.70
N GLY A 69 4.68 6.12 -0.54
CA GLY A 69 6.03 6.66 -0.35
C GLY A 69 7.13 5.71 -0.82
N ASN A 70 8.25 5.73 -0.13
CA ASN A 70 9.43 4.96 -0.49
C ASN A 70 9.68 3.77 0.46
N ASN A 71 10.44 2.77 0.00
CA ASN A 71 10.89 1.62 0.80
C ASN A 71 9.71 0.83 1.41
N ILE A 72 8.69 0.55 0.63
CA ILE A 72 7.49 -0.15 1.10
C ILE A 72 7.53 -1.62 0.71
N LEU A 73 7.33 -2.50 1.69
CA LEU A 73 7.18 -3.93 1.49
C LEU A 73 5.72 -4.36 1.68
N MET A 74 5.08 -4.83 0.63
CA MET A 74 3.78 -5.48 0.72
C MET A 74 3.92 -6.97 0.45
N ALA A 75 3.41 -7.77 1.37
CA ALA A 75 3.27 -9.22 1.18
C ALA A 75 2.14 -9.52 0.19
N GLY A 76 1.88 -10.79 -0.09
CA GLY A 76 0.83 -11.17 -1.04
C GLY A 76 -0.58 -10.90 -0.57
N ARG A 77 -1.50 -10.70 -1.51
CA ARG A 77 -2.95 -10.53 -1.29
C ARG A 77 -3.34 -9.31 -0.45
N VAL A 78 -2.52 -8.28 -0.42
CA VAL A 78 -2.88 -7.00 0.20
C VAL A 78 -3.91 -6.30 -0.70
N CYS A 79 -5.00 -5.81 -0.09
CA CYS A 79 -6.08 -5.14 -0.80
C CYS A 79 -6.27 -3.71 -0.29
N PHE A 80 -6.33 -2.76 -1.21
CA PHE A 80 -6.75 -1.39 -0.96
C PHE A 80 -8.15 -1.21 -1.53
N VAL A 81 -9.13 -0.93 -0.68
CA VAL A 81 -10.55 -0.94 -1.03
C VAL A 81 -11.27 0.35 -0.66
N GLY A 82 -12.26 0.74 -1.44
CA GLY A 82 -13.13 1.86 -1.12
C GLY A 82 -13.93 1.61 0.16
N ARG A 83 -14.21 2.68 0.88
CA ARG A 83 -15.09 2.66 2.07
C ARG A 83 -16.53 2.98 1.71
N GLN A 84 -16.71 3.79 0.67
CA GLN A 84 -18.00 4.31 0.23
C GLN A 84 -18.22 4.05 -1.26
N ASP A 85 -17.94 2.83 -1.72
CA ASP A 85 -18.15 2.46 -3.12
C ASP A 85 -19.63 2.56 -3.54
N HIS A 86 -20.55 2.42 -2.57
CA HIS A 86 -21.97 2.68 -2.73
C HIS A 86 -22.55 3.34 -1.48
N THR A 87 -23.35 4.37 -1.65
CA THR A 87 -24.15 4.94 -0.56
C THR A 87 -25.31 4.00 -0.24
N PHE A 88 -25.51 3.73 1.05
CA PHE A 88 -26.51 2.77 1.53
C PHE A 88 -27.45 3.36 2.59
N SER A 89 -27.27 4.63 2.95
CA SER A 89 -28.01 5.29 4.03
C SER A 89 -29.24 6.09 3.57
N THR A 90 -29.54 6.11 2.26
CA THR A 90 -30.68 6.86 1.73
C THR A 90 -31.95 6.01 1.77
N PRO A 91 -32.95 6.32 2.62
CA PRO A 91 -34.20 5.59 2.65
C PRO A 91 -34.91 5.57 1.29
N GLY A 92 -35.46 4.43 0.90
CA GLY A 92 -36.19 4.26 -0.37
C GLY A 92 -35.29 4.02 -1.59
N LYS A 93 -33.95 4.04 -1.45
CA LYS A 93 -33.01 3.64 -2.50
C LYS A 93 -32.42 2.26 -2.20
N THR A 94 -32.22 1.46 -3.23
CA THR A 94 -31.43 0.22 -3.11
C THR A 94 -29.93 0.57 -3.12
N ILE A 95 -29.10 -0.30 -2.56
CA ILE A 95 -27.62 -0.12 -2.62
C ILE A 95 -27.13 -0.04 -4.07
N TRP A 96 -27.73 -0.82 -4.97
CA TRP A 96 -27.40 -0.81 -6.40
C TRP A 96 -27.63 0.53 -7.08
N SER A 97 -28.68 1.27 -6.71
CA SER A 97 -29.00 2.60 -7.23
C SER A 97 -28.32 3.74 -6.45
N GLY A 98 -27.56 3.40 -5.41
CA GLY A 98 -26.80 4.37 -4.61
C GLY A 98 -25.65 4.98 -5.41
N GLU A 99 -25.39 6.26 -5.20
CA GLU A 99 -24.26 6.95 -5.77
C GLU A 99 -22.97 6.51 -5.07
N ARG A 100 -21.83 6.66 -5.74
CA ARG A 100 -20.51 6.46 -5.11
C ARG A 100 -20.19 7.66 -4.22
N GLY A 101 -19.78 7.37 -3.00
CA GLY A 101 -19.31 8.39 -2.07
C GLY A 101 -17.84 8.74 -2.30
N ASP A 102 -17.37 9.78 -1.62
CA ASP A 102 -15.95 10.13 -1.61
C ASP A 102 -15.20 9.15 -0.69
N ASN A 103 -14.26 8.45 -1.28
CA ASN A 103 -13.41 7.49 -0.58
C ASN A 103 -12.15 8.13 0.04
N GLY A 104 -11.81 9.37 -0.32
CA GLY A 104 -10.57 10.00 0.07
C GLY A 104 -9.32 9.31 -0.52
N ILE A 105 -8.15 9.81 -0.15
CA ILE A 105 -6.85 9.25 -0.59
C ILE A 105 -6.22 8.49 0.57
N THR A 106 -5.82 7.26 0.32
CA THR A 106 -5.00 6.48 1.27
C THR A 106 -3.54 6.88 1.11
N ILE A 107 -2.85 7.13 2.22
CA ILE A 107 -1.44 7.50 2.24
C ILE A 107 -0.66 6.40 2.94
N ILE A 108 0.31 5.82 2.25
CA ILE A 108 1.28 4.90 2.82
C ILE A 108 2.62 5.62 2.83
N GLU A 109 3.06 6.03 4.00
CA GLU A 109 4.33 6.74 4.14
C GLU A 109 5.54 5.82 3.92
N ASP A 110 6.75 6.35 4.08
CA ASP A 110 7.99 5.60 3.84
C ASP A 110 8.22 4.47 4.87
N ASP A 111 8.96 3.44 4.49
CA ASP A 111 9.40 2.34 5.36
C ASP A 111 8.24 1.58 6.02
N VAL A 112 7.17 1.34 5.28
CA VAL A 112 5.99 0.60 5.77
C VAL A 112 6.06 -0.85 5.33
N TRP A 113 5.76 -1.76 6.26
CA TRP A 113 5.56 -3.17 5.95
C TRP A 113 4.10 -3.57 6.13
N ILE A 114 3.50 -4.12 5.06
CA ILE A 114 2.11 -4.60 5.08
C ILE A 114 2.11 -6.13 4.93
N GLY A 115 1.62 -6.80 5.96
CA GLY A 115 1.53 -8.27 6.04
C GLY A 115 0.52 -8.87 5.06
N THR A 116 0.67 -10.17 4.81
CA THR A 116 -0.16 -10.94 3.87
C THR A 116 -1.65 -10.80 4.17
N ALA A 117 -2.46 -10.65 3.13
CA ALA A 117 -3.92 -10.58 3.19
C ALA A 117 -4.47 -9.45 4.08
N ALA A 118 -3.69 -8.39 4.31
CA ALA A 118 -4.21 -7.20 4.97
C ALA A 118 -5.15 -6.42 4.01
N ILE A 119 -6.20 -5.83 4.57
CA ILE A 119 -7.15 -4.98 3.86
C ILE A 119 -7.01 -3.57 4.40
N ILE A 120 -6.74 -2.63 3.52
CA ILE A 120 -6.59 -1.22 3.84
C ILE A 120 -7.80 -0.47 3.30
N MET A 121 -8.59 0.10 4.20
CA MET A 121 -9.74 0.92 3.82
C MET A 121 -9.28 2.26 3.30
N SER A 122 -9.98 2.81 2.33
CA SER A 122 -9.66 4.12 1.74
C SER A 122 -9.70 5.26 2.77
N GLY A 123 -8.91 6.30 2.49
CA GLY A 123 -8.83 7.51 3.30
C GLY A 123 -8.06 7.38 4.62
N VAL A 124 -7.26 6.30 4.80
CA VAL A 124 -6.40 6.15 5.97
C VAL A 124 -4.95 6.53 5.65
N THR A 125 -4.23 7.00 6.65
CA THR A 125 -2.77 7.18 6.61
C THR A 125 -2.09 6.07 7.40
N ILE A 126 -1.12 5.40 6.80
CA ILE A 126 -0.20 4.50 7.51
C ILE A 126 1.14 5.24 7.65
N GLY A 127 1.45 5.62 8.88
CA GLY A 127 2.61 6.44 9.22
C GLY A 127 3.94 5.73 8.98
N ARG A 128 4.96 6.52 8.79
CA ARG A 128 6.34 6.09 8.50
C ARG A 128 6.86 5.05 9.49
N GLY A 129 7.51 4.03 8.96
CA GLY A 129 8.11 2.98 9.79
C GLY A 129 7.11 2.03 10.44
N SER A 130 5.82 2.08 10.09
CA SER A 130 4.80 1.25 10.71
C SER A 130 4.67 -0.11 10.06
N ILE A 131 4.11 -1.05 10.81
CA ILE A 131 3.89 -2.44 10.37
C ILE A 131 2.43 -2.79 10.55
N VAL A 132 1.83 -3.32 9.49
CA VAL A 132 0.49 -3.92 9.52
C VAL A 132 0.64 -5.43 9.53
N ALA A 133 0.14 -6.09 10.58
CA ALA A 133 0.18 -7.54 10.70
C ALA A 133 -0.69 -8.23 9.62
N ALA A 134 -0.34 -9.47 9.30
CA ALA A 134 -1.08 -10.27 8.32
C ALA A 134 -2.57 -10.42 8.70
N GLY A 135 -3.46 -10.46 7.71
CA GLY A 135 -4.90 -10.64 7.88
C GLY A 135 -5.63 -9.47 8.55
N SER A 136 -4.99 -8.33 8.70
CA SER A 136 -5.58 -7.17 9.39
C SER A 136 -6.52 -6.37 8.49
N VAL A 137 -7.52 -5.72 9.09
CA VAL A 137 -8.39 -4.75 8.42
C VAL A 137 -8.16 -3.36 9.00
N VAL A 138 -7.43 -2.53 8.28
CA VAL A 138 -7.08 -1.16 8.70
C VAL A 138 -8.22 -0.21 8.36
N THR A 139 -8.86 0.34 9.38
CA THR A 139 -10.03 1.22 9.26
C THR A 139 -9.76 2.64 9.78
N LYS A 140 -8.59 2.89 10.38
CA LYS A 140 -8.16 4.17 10.95
C LYS A 140 -6.69 4.39 10.67
N ASP A 141 -6.24 5.63 10.81
CA ASP A 141 -4.84 5.99 10.69
C ASP A 141 -3.97 5.23 11.69
N ILE A 142 -2.78 4.88 11.23
CA ILE A 142 -1.73 4.24 12.02
C ILE A 142 -0.61 5.26 12.24
N PRO A 143 -0.31 5.65 13.48
CA PRO A 143 0.82 6.52 13.79
C PRO A 143 2.17 5.91 13.38
N SER A 144 3.17 6.76 13.16
CA SER A 144 4.51 6.33 12.76
C SER A 144 5.16 5.39 13.77
N CYS A 145 5.88 4.38 13.27
CA CYS A 145 6.62 3.40 14.06
C CYS A 145 5.76 2.56 15.01
N GLU A 146 4.52 2.29 14.63
CA GLU A 146 3.65 1.40 15.38
C GLU A 146 3.39 0.09 14.62
N ILE A 147 3.11 -0.98 15.37
CA ILE A 147 2.69 -2.28 14.86
C ILE A 147 1.22 -2.48 15.18
N TRP A 148 0.41 -2.65 14.14
CA TRP A 148 -1.03 -2.81 14.25
C TRP A 148 -1.49 -4.12 13.66
N GLY A 149 -2.56 -4.71 14.23
CA GLY A 149 -3.14 -5.95 13.73
C GLY A 149 -4.56 -6.19 14.20
N GLY A 150 -5.21 -7.18 13.57
CA GLY A 150 -6.56 -7.61 13.90
C GLY A 150 -7.66 -7.04 12.98
N VAL A 151 -8.93 -7.39 13.29
CA VAL A 151 -10.14 -7.01 12.54
C VAL A 151 -11.18 -6.45 13.52
N PRO A 152 -11.39 -5.14 13.56
CA PRO A 152 -10.58 -4.08 12.94
C PRO A 152 -9.19 -3.95 13.60
N ALA A 153 -8.20 -3.48 12.83
CA ALA A 153 -6.82 -3.34 13.33
C ALA A 153 -6.75 -2.40 14.54
N ARG A 154 -5.92 -2.79 15.51
CA ARG A 154 -5.60 -2.02 16.72
C ARG A 154 -4.11 -2.07 16.95
N LYS A 155 -3.60 -1.10 17.70
CA LYS A 155 -2.19 -1.09 18.12
C LYS A 155 -1.88 -2.35 18.92
N ILE A 156 -0.84 -3.06 18.51
CA ILE A 156 -0.27 -4.20 19.25
C ILE A 156 0.84 -3.70 20.16
N ARG A 157 1.77 -2.91 19.60
CA ARG A 157 2.90 -2.31 20.30
C ARG A 157 3.60 -1.26 19.46
N ASP A 158 4.51 -0.54 20.02
CA ASP A 158 5.47 0.28 19.29
C ASP A 158 6.49 -0.63 18.57
N ARG A 159 7.04 -0.16 17.46
CA ARG A 159 8.10 -0.87 16.72
C ARG A 159 9.42 -0.88 17.49
N PHE A 160 9.72 0.21 18.16
CA PHE A 160 10.92 0.43 18.95
C PHE A 160 10.60 0.44 20.43
N GLU A 161 11.59 0.16 21.28
CA GLU A 161 11.41 0.08 22.73
C GLU A 161 11.37 1.46 23.38
N THR A 162 12.09 2.44 22.79
CA THR A 162 12.19 3.80 23.33
C THR A 162 11.79 4.87 22.31
N GLU A 163 11.37 6.03 22.80
CA GLU A 163 11.08 7.19 21.96
C GLU A 163 12.36 7.76 21.30
N GLU A 164 13.53 7.58 21.94
CA GLU A 164 14.83 7.96 21.38
C GLU A 164 15.15 7.13 20.15
N GLU A 165 14.96 5.82 20.19
CA GLU A 165 15.16 4.92 19.03
C GLU A 165 14.21 5.27 17.89
N LYS A 166 12.95 5.54 18.20
CA LYS A 166 11.95 5.98 17.24
C LYS A 166 12.37 7.28 16.54
N LYS A 167 12.75 8.29 17.32
CA LYS A 167 13.25 9.57 16.81
C LYS A 167 14.51 9.39 15.97
N TYR A 168 15.46 8.59 16.46
CA TYR A 168 16.68 8.29 15.73
C TYR A 168 16.36 7.66 14.37
N HIS A 169 15.47 6.66 14.32
CA HIS A 169 15.06 6.00 13.08
C HIS A 169 14.42 6.99 12.10
N ILE A 170 13.47 7.81 12.55
CA ILE A 170 12.77 8.79 11.71
C ILE A 170 13.75 9.81 11.11
N CYS A 171 14.77 10.21 11.87
CA CYS A 171 15.73 11.24 11.45
C CYS A 171 16.87 10.69 10.59
N HIS A 172 17.30 9.44 10.77
CA HIS A 172 18.54 8.91 10.21
C HIS A 172 18.36 7.77 9.21
N ALA A 173 17.21 7.10 9.17
CA ALA A 173 16.97 6.11 8.15
C ALA A 173 16.92 6.76 6.76
N ASN A 174 17.62 6.14 5.80
CA ASN A 174 17.63 6.64 4.43
C ASN A 174 16.34 6.20 3.71
N PHE A 175 15.38 7.09 3.62
CA PHE A 175 14.12 6.88 2.95
C PHE A 175 14.12 7.27 1.45
N LYS A 176 15.31 7.70 0.92
CA LYS A 176 15.49 8.11 -0.50
C LYS A 176 15.81 6.95 -1.40
#